data_fce9ce3b0c8550d2faf0e8f47b1d776b
#
_entry.id   fce9ce3b0c8550d2faf0e8f47b1d776b
#
_cell.length_a   1.000
_cell.length_b   1.000
_cell.length_c   1.000
_cell.angle_alpha   90.00
_cell.angle_beta   90.00
_cell.angle_gamma   90.00
#
_symmetry.space_group_name_H-M   'P 1'
#
loop_
_entity.id
_entity.type
_entity.pdbx_description
1 polymer ?
#
loop_
_entity_poly.entity_id
_entity_poly.type
_entity_poly.pdbx_seq_one_letter_code
_entity_poly.pdbx_strand_id
1 'polypeptide(L)'
;MKNIAITCLVLVAVCTGLQAKKVVKAPYFMATSTNQIEFQKVILGKDTTWIEAKIYSRPGEGIRIDSTAVVQVGEKMYAYLGGDGFSKEFWTNLPASGELAVTLKFEPIPMDAESLDFYEMPAKKSEGWNIYGVRLDGKKPEIGISEKLLNQQLDYSQPLPDPDLKNGKTVSYTHLRA
;
A
#
# COMPACT_ATOMS: atom_id res chain seq x y z
N MET A 1 -2.98 -65.00 -39.45
CA MET A 1 -2.22 -63.74 -39.40
C MET A 1 -3.07 -62.73 -38.66
N LYS A 2 -2.69 -62.37 -37.41
CA LYS A 2 -3.46 -61.46 -36.55
C LYS A 2 -2.88 -60.06 -36.68
N ASN A 3 -3.67 -59.12 -37.21
CA ASN A 3 -3.28 -57.70 -37.30
C ASN A 3 -3.46 -57.06 -35.93
N ILE A 4 -2.36 -56.64 -35.31
CA ILE A 4 -2.37 -55.86 -34.09
C ILE A 4 -2.39 -54.41 -34.53
N ALA A 5 -3.52 -53.74 -34.34
CA ALA A 5 -3.66 -52.30 -34.49
C ALA A 5 -3.10 -51.62 -33.23
N ILE A 6 -1.96 -50.93 -33.38
CA ILE A 6 -1.38 -50.11 -32.33
C ILE A 6 -2.10 -48.74 -32.34
N THR A 7 -3.01 -48.54 -31.39
CA THR A 7 -3.66 -47.25 -31.18
C THR A 7 -2.70 -46.37 -30.38
N CYS A 8 -2.03 -45.40 -31.05
CA CYS A 8 -1.26 -44.35 -30.39
C CYS A 8 -2.22 -43.38 -29.72
N LEU A 9 -2.32 -43.46 -28.40
CA LEU A 9 -3.02 -42.48 -27.56
C LEU A 9 -2.12 -41.25 -27.40
N VAL A 10 -2.39 -40.19 -28.18
CA VAL A 10 -1.68 -38.90 -28.01
C VAL A 10 -2.29 -38.22 -26.80
N LEU A 11 -1.54 -38.27 -25.68
CA LEU A 11 -1.88 -37.54 -24.47
C LEU A 11 -1.52 -36.06 -24.70
N VAL A 12 -2.50 -35.23 -25.09
CA VAL A 12 -2.33 -33.78 -25.14
C VAL A 12 -2.34 -33.28 -23.68
N ALA A 13 -1.17 -33.08 -23.10
CA ALA A 13 -1.05 -32.40 -21.84
C ALA A 13 -1.42 -30.93 -22.05
N VAL A 14 -2.66 -30.57 -21.73
CA VAL A 14 -3.07 -29.18 -21.61
C VAL A 14 -2.34 -28.61 -20.39
N CYS A 15 -1.16 -28.04 -20.61
CA CYS A 15 -0.51 -27.18 -19.63
C CYS A 15 -1.38 -25.93 -19.47
N THR A 16 -2.39 -26.00 -18.59
CA THR A 16 -3.00 -24.78 -18.05
C THR A 16 -1.89 -24.07 -17.30
N GLY A 17 -1.32 -23.05 -17.96
CA GLY A 17 -0.27 -22.23 -17.35
C GLY A 17 -0.78 -21.68 -16.04
N LEU A 18 -0.31 -22.25 -14.93
CA LEU A 18 -0.43 -21.61 -13.63
C LEU A 18 0.31 -20.26 -13.77
N GLN A 19 -0.46 -19.21 -13.96
CA GLN A 19 0.12 -17.87 -13.95
C GLN A 19 0.71 -17.64 -12.56
N ALA A 20 2.02 -17.54 -12.50
CA ALA A 20 2.73 -17.25 -11.25
C ALA A 20 2.14 -15.95 -10.67
N LYS A 21 1.65 -16.04 -9.45
CA LYS A 21 1.17 -14.90 -8.67
C LYS A 21 1.97 -14.84 -7.39
N LYS A 22 2.45 -13.64 -7.03
CA LYS A 22 3.03 -13.39 -5.71
C LYS A 22 1.97 -12.73 -4.85
N VAL A 23 1.69 -13.29 -3.68
CA VAL A 23 0.66 -12.79 -2.76
C VAL A 23 1.33 -12.42 -1.44
N VAL A 24 1.18 -11.17 -1.04
CA VAL A 24 1.66 -10.65 0.25
C VAL A 24 0.45 -10.25 1.07
N LYS A 25 0.22 -10.92 2.20
CA LYS A 25 -0.87 -10.63 3.13
C LYS A 25 -0.38 -9.70 4.23
N ALA A 26 -1.20 -8.74 4.64
CA ALA A 26 -0.91 -7.75 5.66
C ALA A 26 0.52 -7.18 5.50
N PRO A 27 0.83 -6.55 4.36
CA PRO A 27 2.19 -6.10 4.08
C PRO A 27 2.61 -5.04 5.11
N TYR A 28 3.85 -5.15 5.59
CA TYR A 28 4.45 -4.09 6.38
C TYR A 28 4.70 -2.85 5.52
N PHE A 29 4.74 -1.69 6.11
CA PHE A 29 5.11 -0.43 5.46
C PHE A 29 5.95 0.43 6.39
N MET A 30 6.68 1.39 5.83
CA MET A 30 7.58 2.26 6.61
C MET A 30 6.84 3.45 7.22
N ALA A 31 5.99 4.09 6.42
CA ALA A 31 5.26 5.27 6.85
C ALA A 31 3.96 5.44 6.04
N THR A 32 3.02 6.19 6.60
CA THR A 32 1.79 6.58 5.90
C THR A 32 1.43 8.03 6.26
N SER A 33 0.83 8.75 5.32
CA SER A 33 0.31 10.10 5.54
C SER A 33 -1.09 10.10 6.18
N THR A 34 -1.73 8.93 6.28
CA THR A 34 -3.11 8.79 6.75
C THR A 34 -3.33 7.46 7.46
N ASN A 35 -4.30 7.42 8.35
CA ASN A 35 -4.82 6.19 8.95
C ASN A 35 -6.16 5.75 8.32
N GLN A 36 -6.59 6.41 7.25
CA GLN A 36 -7.87 6.14 6.60
C GLN A 36 -7.83 4.98 5.61
N ILE A 37 -6.66 4.50 5.21
CA ILE A 37 -6.51 3.36 4.31
C ILE A 37 -5.50 2.36 4.86
N GLU A 38 -5.83 1.08 4.81
CA GLU A 38 -4.97 -0.03 5.24
C GLU A 38 -4.91 -1.11 4.15
N PHE A 39 -3.71 -1.45 3.72
CA PHE A 39 -3.49 -2.52 2.75
C PHE A 39 -3.58 -3.88 3.44
N GLN A 40 -4.58 -4.67 3.05
CA GLN A 40 -4.81 -6.02 3.57
C GLN A 40 -4.03 -7.07 2.81
N LYS A 41 -3.86 -6.85 1.49
CA LYS A 41 -3.18 -7.79 0.61
C LYS A 41 -2.68 -7.11 -0.66
N VAL A 42 -1.50 -7.50 -1.11
CA VAL A 42 -0.96 -7.14 -2.44
C VAL A 42 -0.78 -8.41 -3.25
N ILE A 43 -1.30 -8.41 -4.46
CA ILE A 43 -1.26 -9.55 -5.39
C ILE A 43 -0.57 -9.09 -6.66
N LEU A 44 0.63 -9.59 -6.93
CA LEU A 44 1.34 -9.34 -8.16
C LEU A 44 0.92 -10.42 -9.18
N GLY A 45 0.35 -9.99 -10.28
CA GLY A 45 0.02 -10.83 -11.41
C GLY A 45 0.79 -10.43 -12.66
N LYS A 46 0.74 -11.26 -13.69
CA LYS A 46 1.41 -11.01 -14.96
C LYS A 46 0.91 -9.73 -15.66
N ASP A 47 -0.41 -9.53 -15.63
CA ASP A 47 -1.09 -8.48 -16.39
C ASP A 47 -1.63 -7.35 -15.52
N THR A 48 -1.67 -7.53 -14.21
CA THR A 48 -2.26 -6.57 -13.27
C THR A 48 -1.73 -6.80 -11.86
N THR A 49 -1.53 -5.71 -11.12
CA THR A 49 -1.30 -5.71 -9.68
C THR A 49 -2.61 -5.36 -8.97
N TRP A 50 -3.00 -6.13 -7.95
CA TRP A 50 -4.17 -5.85 -7.13
C TRP A 50 -3.73 -5.53 -5.70
N ILE A 51 -4.39 -4.54 -5.12
CA ILE A 51 -4.24 -4.19 -3.71
C ILE A 51 -5.63 -4.26 -3.07
N GLU A 52 -5.86 -5.27 -2.23
CA GLU A 52 -7.04 -5.32 -1.37
C GLU A 52 -6.77 -4.42 -0.16
N ALA A 53 -7.68 -3.47 0.07
CA ALA A 53 -7.55 -2.49 1.15
C ALA A 53 -8.85 -2.33 1.91
N LYS A 54 -8.75 -1.82 3.14
CA LYS A 54 -9.87 -1.29 3.91
C LYS A 54 -9.72 0.22 4.02
N ILE A 55 -10.83 0.91 3.85
CA ILE A 55 -10.93 2.35 4.05
C ILE A 55 -11.77 2.59 5.28
N TYR A 56 -11.32 3.53 6.12
CA TYR A 56 -11.95 3.91 7.38
C TYR A 56 -12.28 5.39 7.35
N SER A 57 -13.54 5.74 7.62
CA SER A 57 -13.96 7.11 7.80
C SER A 57 -15.30 7.16 8.54
N ARG A 58 -15.88 8.36 8.67
CA ARG A 58 -17.18 8.51 9.32
C ARG A 58 -18.28 7.86 8.48
N PRO A 59 -19.26 7.19 9.11
CA PRO A 59 -20.44 6.70 8.40
C PRO A 59 -21.07 7.79 7.54
N GLY A 60 -21.38 7.47 6.27
CA GLY A 60 -21.97 8.40 5.32
C GLY A 60 -20.99 9.38 4.66
N GLU A 61 -19.72 9.43 5.09
CA GLU A 61 -18.71 10.24 4.43
C GLU A 61 -18.41 9.68 3.03
N GLY A 62 -18.34 10.58 2.05
CA GLY A 62 -18.02 10.23 0.68
C GLY A 62 -16.51 10.06 0.51
N ILE A 63 -16.10 8.96 -0.12
CA ILE A 63 -14.72 8.70 -0.51
C ILE A 63 -14.60 8.47 -2.01
N ARG A 64 -13.43 8.72 -2.52
CA ARG A 64 -13.04 8.43 -3.90
C ARG A 64 -11.53 8.26 -3.96
N ILE A 65 -11.06 7.35 -4.78
CA ILE A 65 -9.63 7.27 -5.15
C ILE A 65 -9.42 8.10 -6.41
N ASP A 66 -8.41 8.97 -6.40
CA ASP A 66 -8.09 9.80 -7.55
C ASP A 66 -7.64 8.94 -8.74
N SER A 67 -8.08 9.30 -9.94
CA SER A 67 -7.75 8.56 -11.17
C SER A 67 -6.27 8.65 -11.55
N THR A 68 -5.53 9.60 -10.96
CA THR A 68 -4.09 9.75 -11.15
C THR A 68 -3.26 8.94 -10.16
N ALA A 69 -3.90 8.16 -9.29
CA ALA A 69 -3.20 7.32 -8.31
C ALA A 69 -2.18 6.40 -9.00
N VAL A 70 -1.06 6.19 -8.34
CA VAL A 70 0.02 5.33 -8.84
C VAL A 70 0.59 4.47 -7.72
N VAL A 71 1.19 3.35 -8.09
CA VAL A 71 2.21 2.68 -7.29
C VAL A 71 3.57 2.92 -7.92
N GLN A 72 4.60 3.12 -7.11
CA GLN A 72 5.98 3.36 -7.55
C GLN A 72 6.89 2.24 -7.06
N VAL A 73 7.70 1.69 -7.96
CA VAL A 73 8.76 0.72 -7.64
C VAL A 73 10.08 1.28 -8.17
N GLY A 74 11.00 1.61 -7.27
CA GLY A 74 12.19 2.37 -7.63
C GLY A 74 11.80 3.73 -8.23
N GLU A 75 12.26 4.02 -9.44
CA GLU A 75 11.93 5.28 -10.15
C GLU A 75 10.70 5.16 -11.05
N LYS A 76 10.18 3.97 -11.25
CA LYS A 76 9.08 3.72 -12.19
C LYS A 76 7.72 3.77 -11.50
N MET A 77 6.81 4.54 -12.10
CA MET A 77 5.41 4.64 -11.69
C MET A 77 4.54 3.72 -12.55
N TYR A 78 3.53 3.11 -11.93
CA TYR A 78 2.57 2.20 -12.53
C TYR A 78 1.17 2.75 -12.26
N ALA A 79 0.42 2.99 -13.33
CA ALA A 79 -0.84 3.71 -13.30
C ALA A 79 -1.96 2.90 -12.64
N TYR A 80 -2.89 3.61 -12.03
CA TYR A 80 -4.15 3.07 -11.54
C TYR A 80 -5.09 2.74 -12.70
N LEU A 81 -5.62 1.53 -12.71
CA LEU A 81 -6.52 1.01 -13.75
C LEU A 81 -7.98 0.96 -13.30
N GLY A 82 -8.29 1.44 -12.09
CA GLY A 82 -9.60 1.35 -11.49
C GLY A 82 -9.64 0.41 -10.31
N GLY A 83 -10.83 0.07 -9.83
CA GLY A 83 -10.99 -0.79 -8.66
C GLY A 83 -12.41 -1.29 -8.50
N ASP A 84 -12.61 -2.10 -7.47
CA ASP A 84 -13.91 -2.62 -7.06
C ASP A 84 -14.21 -2.18 -5.61
N GLY A 85 -15.48 -2.13 -5.24
CA GLY A 85 -15.92 -1.73 -3.91
C GLY A 85 -16.30 -0.25 -3.78
N PHE A 86 -16.05 0.56 -4.80
CA PHE A 86 -16.48 1.97 -4.87
C PHE A 86 -16.88 2.37 -6.29
N SER A 87 -17.63 3.48 -6.39
CA SER A 87 -18.04 4.02 -7.69
C SER A 87 -16.84 4.61 -8.44
N LYS A 88 -16.78 4.38 -9.75
CA LYS A 88 -15.74 4.98 -10.60
C LYS A 88 -16.04 6.43 -10.97
N GLU A 89 -17.31 6.81 -10.94
CA GLU A 89 -17.78 8.11 -11.44
C GLU A 89 -18.16 9.07 -10.33
N PHE A 90 -18.56 8.52 -9.16
CA PHE A 90 -19.12 9.30 -8.06
C PHE A 90 -18.42 8.98 -6.74
N TRP A 91 -18.61 9.86 -5.77
CA TRP A 91 -18.24 9.59 -4.39
C TRP A 91 -19.03 8.38 -3.86
N THR A 92 -18.35 7.48 -3.18
CA THR A 92 -18.97 6.35 -2.51
C THR A 92 -19.09 6.67 -1.04
N ASN A 93 -20.32 6.66 -0.52
CA ASN A 93 -20.55 6.89 0.90
C ASN A 93 -20.18 5.65 1.71
N LEU A 94 -19.45 5.84 2.81
CA LEU A 94 -19.13 4.76 3.72
C LEU A 94 -20.41 4.22 4.38
N PRO A 95 -20.48 2.90 4.58
CA PRO A 95 -21.59 2.27 5.30
C PRO A 95 -21.61 2.67 6.78
N ALA A 96 -22.69 2.28 7.50
CA ALA A 96 -22.84 2.58 8.91
C ALA A 96 -21.71 2.05 9.81
N SER A 97 -20.96 1.04 9.34
CA SER A 97 -19.77 0.53 10.04
C SER A 97 -18.59 1.50 10.04
N GLY A 98 -18.57 2.48 9.13
CA GLY A 98 -17.41 3.35 8.91
C GLY A 98 -16.23 2.64 8.23
N GLU A 99 -16.41 1.40 7.75
CA GLU A 99 -15.40 0.60 7.05
C GLU A 99 -15.89 0.21 5.66
N LEU A 100 -15.01 0.31 4.66
CA LEU A 100 -15.28 -0.12 3.30
C LEU A 100 -14.12 -0.95 2.78
N ALA A 101 -14.39 -2.20 2.37
CA ALA A 101 -13.43 -3.04 1.68
C ALA A 101 -13.41 -2.69 0.19
N VAL A 102 -12.22 -2.46 -0.34
CA VAL A 102 -11.99 -2.09 -1.74
C VAL A 102 -10.86 -2.89 -2.35
N THR A 103 -10.86 -2.99 -3.67
CA THR A 103 -9.74 -3.53 -4.44
C THR A 103 -9.27 -2.48 -5.44
N LEU A 104 -8.01 -2.09 -5.33
CA LEU A 104 -7.34 -1.19 -6.27
C LEU A 104 -6.58 -2.00 -7.31
N LYS A 105 -6.66 -1.61 -8.57
CA LYS A 105 -5.98 -2.27 -9.70
C LYS A 105 -4.97 -1.31 -10.31
N PHE A 106 -3.77 -1.80 -10.51
CA PHE A 106 -2.66 -1.07 -11.12
C PHE A 106 -2.05 -1.85 -12.28
N GLU A 107 -1.29 -1.18 -13.12
CA GLU A 107 -0.42 -1.85 -14.08
C GLU A 107 0.45 -2.91 -13.39
N PRO A 108 0.88 -3.96 -14.12
CA PRO A 108 1.69 -5.03 -13.53
C PRO A 108 3.05 -4.51 -13.10
N ILE A 109 3.39 -4.67 -11.82
CA ILE A 109 4.73 -4.39 -11.30
C ILE A 109 5.60 -5.64 -11.37
N PRO A 110 6.95 -5.50 -11.35
CA PRO A 110 7.85 -6.65 -11.37
C PRO A 110 7.59 -7.63 -10.23
N MET A 111 7.62 -8.93 -10.55
CA MET A 111 7.38 -10.00 -9.56
C MET A 111 8.47 -10.08 -8.48
N ASP A 112 9.66 -9.62 -8.79
CA ASP A 112 10.82 -9.55 -7.91
C ASP A 112 10.91 -8.25 -7.12
N ALA A 113 9.97 -7.32 -7.30
CA ALA A 113 9.90 -6.11 -6.50
C ALA A 113 9.89 -6.44 -5.00
N GLU A 114 10.75 -5.77 -4.23
CA GLU A 114 10.86 -5.94 -2.77
C GLU A 114 9.95 -4.98 -2.00
N SER A 115 9.68 -3.81 -2.58
CA SER A 115 8.79 -2.81 -1.98
C SER A 115 8.13 -1.96 -3.06
N LEU A 116 7.07 -1.26 -2.67
CA LEU A 116 6.43 -0.22 -3.46
C LEU A 116 6.03 0.96 -2.56
N ASP A 117 5.86 2.12 -3.17
CA ASP A 117 5.17 3.26 -2.58
C ASP A 117 3.82 3.44 -3.28
N PHE A 118 2.82 3.90 -2.54
CA PHE A 118 1.52 4.28 -3.08
C PHE A 118 1.33 5.78 -2.94
N TYR A 119 0.88 6.42 -4.01
CA TYR A 119 0.50 7.83 -4.06
C TYR A 119 -0.88 7.97 -4.69
N GLU A 120 -1.84 8.49 -3.94
CA GLU A 120 -3.17 8.76 -4.48
C GLU A 120 -3.14 9.92 -5.47
N MET A 121 -2.42 10.99 -5.13
CA MET A 121 -2.27 12.19 -5.95
C MET A 121 -0.79 12.51 -6.16
N PRO A 122 -0.09 11.86 -7.09
CA PRO A 122 1.38 11.97 -7.22
C PRO A 122 1.87 13.39 -7.51
N ALA A 123 1.06 14.22 -8.20
CA ALA A 123 1.37 15.62 -8.47
C ALA A 123 1.14 16.56 -7.27
N LYS A 124 0.37 16.09 -6.26
CA LYS A 124 -0.04 16.84 -5.07
C LYS A 124 0.03 15.95 -3.83
N LYS A 125 1.21 15.40 -3.55
CA LYS A 125 1.43 14.42 -2.48
C LYS A 125 0.98 14.89 -1.09
N SER A 126 0.95 16.20 -0.83
CA SER A 126 0.47 16.76 0.45
C SER A 126 -1.05 16.71 0.61
N GLU A 127 -1.81 16.52 -0.47
CA GLU A 127 -3.27 16.53 -0.45
C GLU A 127 -3.86 15.11 -0.47
N GLY A 128 -3.12 14.12 -1.02
CA GLY A 128 -3.57 12.75 -1.18
C GLY A 128 -3.05 11.79 -0.11
N TRP A 129 -3.59 10.59 -0.11
CA TRP A 129 -3.11 9.50 0.73
C TRP A 129 -1.82 8.92 0.16
N ASN A 130 -0.82 8.74 1.02
CA ASN A 130 0.46 8.15 0.63
C ASN A 130 0.84 7.04 1.61
N ILE A 131 1.34 5.92 1.10
CA ILE A 131 1.89 4.83 1.90
C ILE A 131 3.29 4.53 1.34
N TYR A 132 4.29 4.60 2.18
CA TYR A 132 5.70 4.49 1.80
C TYR A 132 6.30 3.15 2.23
N GLY A 133 7.12 2.58 1.37
CA GLY A 133 7.90 1.39 1.67
C GLY A 133 7.05 0.17 2.01
N VAL A 134 5.96 -0.05 1.28
CA VAL A 134 5.12 -1.25 1.42
C VAL A 134 5.94 -2.47 1.03
N ARG A 135 6.23 -3.35 1.98
CA ARG A 135 7.11 -4.51 1.80
C ARG A 135 6.40 -5.64 1.05
N LEU A 136 7.02 -6.08 -0.02
CA LEU A 136 6.53 -7.19 -0.86
C LEU A 136 7.29 -8.49 -0.62
N ASP A 137 8.37 -8.44 0.15
CA ASP A 137 9.16 -9.61 0.56
C ASP A 137 8.70 -10.23 1.89
N GLY A 138 7.67 -9.62 2.52
CA GLY A 138 7.12 -10.06 3.80
C GLY A 138 7.99 -9.75 5.03
N LYS A 139 9.09 -9.02 4.85
CA LYS A 139 9.98 -8.62 5.94
C LYS A 139 9.50 -7.34 6.59
N LYS A 140 9.64 -7.27 7.91
CA LYS A 140 9.43 -6.03 8.64
C LYS A 140 10.51 -5.01 8.24
N PRO A 141 10.16 -3.74 7.96
CA PRO A 141 11.18 -2.73 7.68
C PRO A 141 12.08 -2.55 8.90
N GLU A 142 13.39 -2.51 8.66
CA GLU A 142 14.35 -2.12 9.67
C GLU A 142 14.31 -0.60 9.77
N ILE A 143 13.70 -0.10 10.82
CA ILE A 143 13.80 1.32 11.18
C ILE A 143 15.14 1.47 11.86
N GLY A 144 16.16 1.91 11.12
CA GLY A 144 17.48 2.18 11.64
C GLY A 144 17.44 3.39 12.58
N ILE A 145 17.08 3.16 13.84
CA ILE A 145 17.34 4.15 14.89
C ILE A 145 18.85 4.10 15.12
N SER A 146 19.56 5.21 14.84
CA SER A 146 21.01 5.25 15.08
C SER A 146 21.30 4.94 16.55
N GLU A 147 22.35 4.17 16.84
CA GLU A 147 22.78 3.88 18.21
C GLU A 147 22.97 5.16 19.03
N LYS A 148 23.34 6.26 18.38
CA LYS A 148 23.45 7.59 19.00
C LYS A 148 22.12 8.10 19.54
N LEU A 149 20.99 7.83 18.85
CA LEU A 149 19.64 8.17 19.33
C LEU A 149 19.16 7.23 20.43
N LEU A 150 19.46 5.91 20.30
CA LEU A 150 19.11 4.91 21.33
C LEU A 150 19.86 5.16 22.65
N ASN A 151 21.09 5.66 22.57
CA ASN A 151 21.93 5.93 23.73
C ASN A 151 21.79 7.39 24.23
N GLN A 152 20.98 8.21 23.57
CA GLN A 152 20.68 9.56 24.04
C GLN A 152 19.74 9.46 25.24
N GLN A 153 20.32 9.47 26.46
CA GLN A 153 19.54 9.65 27.68
C GLN A 153 18.91 11.06 27.61
N LEU A 154 17.60 11.08 27.46
CA LEU A 154 16.84 12.31 27.61
C LEU A 154 16.92 12.71 29.09
N ASP A 155 17.68 13.75 29.39
CA ASP A 155 17.75 14.31 30.74
C ASP A 155 16.49 15.14 31.03
N TYR A 156 15.49 14.46 31.59
CA TYR A 156 14.25 15.11 32.02
C TYR A 156 14.41 16.00 33.26
N SER A 157 15.59 16.05 33.86
CA SER A 157 15.88 16.94 35.02
C SER A 157 16.14 18.38 34.60
N GLN A 158 16.46 18.60 33.33
CA GLN A 158 16.64 19.94 32.79
C GLN A 158 15.27 20.56 32.50
N PRO A 159 14.97 21.76 33.05
CA PRO A 159 13.76 22.46 32.66
C PRO A 159 13.82 22.73 31.16
N LEU A 160 12.68 22.44 30.48
CA LEU A 160 12.55 22.81 29.08
C LEU A 160 12.90 24.32 28.94
N PRO A 161 13.71 24.69 27.94
CA PRO A 161 14.00 26.11 27.72
C PRO A 161 12.67 26.83 27.53
N ASP A 162 12.49 27.90 28.35
CA ASP A 162 11.29 28.73 28.26
C ASP A 162 11.09 29.16 26.81
N PRO A 163 9.92 28.88 26.19
CA PRO A 163 9.66 29.35 24.84
C PRO A 163 9.84 30.86 24.86
N ASP A 164 10.72 31.36 23.99
CA ASP A 164 10.99 32.81 23.89
C ASP A 164 9.71 33.52 23.41
N LEU A 165 8.83 33.83 24.35
CA LEU A 165 7.58 34.53 24.13
C LEU A 165 7.75 35.96 23.60
N LYS A 166 8.98 36.51 23.65
CA LYS A 166 9.27 37.88 23.21
C LYS A 166 9.28 38.04 21.68
N ASN A 167 9.45 36.96 20.93
CA ASN A 167 9.54 37.01 19.45
C ASN A 167 8.32 36.47 18.70
N GLY A 168 7.22 36.12 19.37
CA GLY A 168 5.95 35.75 18.73
C GLY A 168 6.01 34.50 17.83
N LYS A 169 7.09 33.70 17.89
CA LYS A 169 7.18 32.42 17.18
C LYS A 169 6.62 31.33 18.06
N THR A 170 5.36 31.02 17.87
CA THR A 170 4.73 29.83 18.43
C THR A 170 5.39 28.60 17.81
N VAL A 171 6.16 27.87 18.58
CA VAL A 171 6.59 26.53 18.18
C VAL A 171 5.42 25.58 18.45
N SER A 172 4.74 25.14 17.39
CA SER A 172 3.69 24.13 17.51
C SER A 172 4.35 22.79 17.82
N TYR A 173 4.24 22.33 19.05
CA TYR A 173 4.59 20.97 19.42
C TYR A 173 3.45 20.05 18.97
N THR A 174 3.61 19.45 17.80
CA THR A 174 2.78 18.31 17.43
C THR A 174 3.12 17.16 18.39
N HIS A 175 2.13 16.72 19.16
CA HIS A 175 2.26 15.62 20.10
C HIS A 175 2.59 14.34 19.33
N LEU A 176 3.83 13.88 19.45
CA LEU A 176 4.18 12.49 19.20
C LEU A 176 3.59 11.68 20.36
N ARG A 177 2.41 11.09 20.14
CA ARG A 177 1.94 9.99 20.99
C ARG A 177 2.61 8.72 20.47
N ALA A 178 3.42 8.09 21.34
CA ALA A 178 3.89 6.72 21.18
C ALA A 178 2.71 5.72 21.26
#